data_a07aa65cb1226b0957bdb04a38e68a59
#
_entry.id   a07aa65cb1226b0957bdb04a38e68a59
#
_cell.length_a   1.000
_cell.length_b   1.000
_cell.length_c   1.000
_cell.angle_alpha   90.00
_cell.angle_beta   90.00
_cell.angle_gamma   90.00
#
_symmetry.space_group_name_H-M   'P 1'
#
loop_
_entity.id
_entity.type
_entity.pdbx_description
1 polymer ?
#
loop_
_entity_poly.entity_id
_entity_poly.type
_entity_poly.pdbx_seq_one_letter_code
_entity_poly.pdbx_strand_id
1 'polypeptide(L)'
;MMTAPVSFLDKLFDQGLLYDSGVDGLYGRSAVFEDVISRFEQLALSLGKDEISEAMVFPPGMPVPDFETSGYMKNFPQLAGTVHSFCGNDHDHMGLIQCMAAGEDWTKNQKITDIALTPAACYPLYPILARRGNLPEEGAYVALQSYCFRHEPSKEPTRMQMFRQREYVRVGTQEQTIAFRETWKRRGGEIMDLLQLPHEVDVANDPFFGRAGRMMGASQREQELKFEMLVPVNDGAGPTACMSFNYHMDNFGKAWGITLSDGSPAHTACVGFGLERLALALFRHHGLDTAQWPEGVRKALWG
;
A
#
# COMPACT_ATOMS: atom_id res chain seq x y z
N MET A 1 -24.98 17.61 29.11
CA MET A 1 -24.67 17.20 27.75
C MET A 1 -23.54 16.21 27.87
N MET A 2 -23.73 14.95 27.47
CA MET A 2 -22.60 13.99 27.38
C MET A 2 -21.74 14.45 26.19
N THR A 3 -20.50 14.85 26.46
CA THR A 3 -19.52 15.09 25.38
C THR A 3 -19.33 13.81 24.61
N ALA A 4 -19.35 13.88 23.28
CA ALA A 4 -19.04 12.72 22.45
C ALA A 4 -17.67 12.16 22.87
N PRO A 5 -17.49 10.84 22.86
CA PRO A 5 -16.19 10.25 23.21
C PRO A 5 -15.13 10.77 22.23
N VAL A 6 -13.96 11.12 22.74
CA VAL A 6 -12.81 11.56 21.94
C VAL A 6 -12.40 10.44 20.99
N SER A 7 -12.34 10.71 19.69
CA SER A 7 -12.01 9.73 18.68
C SER A 7 -10.57 9.22 18.81
N PHE A 8 -10.26 8.07 18.19
CA PHE A 8 -8.88 7.56 18.17
C PHE A 8 -7.94 8.52 17.42
N LEU A 9 -8.42 9.14 16.35
CA LEU A 9 -7.63 10.14 15.61
C LEU A 9 -7.31 11.37 16.49
N ASP A 10 -8.29 11.90 17.23
CA ASP A 10 -8.05 13.03 18.13
C ASP A 10 -7.02 12.69 19.21
N LYS A 11 -7.09 11.48 19.78
CA LYS A 11 -6.08 11.02 20.74
C LYS A 11 -4.68 10.96 20.15
N LEU A 12 -4.54 10.56 18.88
CA LEU A 12 -3.25 10.53 18.18
C LEU A 12 -2.70 11.96 17.97
N PHE A 13 -3.57 12.94 17.69
CA PHE A 13 -3.18 14.35 17.60
C PHE A 13 -2.81 14.92 18.97
N ASP A 14 -3.63 14.70 19.99
CA ASP A 14 -3.41 15.21 21.36
C ASP A 14 -2.09 14.69 21.96
N GLN A 15 -1.69 13.46 21.62
CA GLN A 15 -0.42 12.87 22.05
C GLN A 15 0.75 13.23 21.12
N GLY A 16 0.52 14.02 20.08
CA GLY A 16 1.56 14.41 19.12
C GLY A 16 2.16 13.25 18.33
N LEU A 17 1.41 12.14 18.18
CA LEU A 17 1.82 11.02 17.34
C LEU A 17 1.57 11.30 15.86
N LEU A 18 0.46 11.96 15.55
CA LEU A 18 0.13 12.49 14.22
C LEU A 18 -0.04 14.01 14.29
N TYR A 19 0.11 14.68 13.15
CA TYR A 19 -0.09 16.12 12.99
C TYR A 19 -1.11 16.36 11.87
N ASP A 20 -2.14 17.15 12.18
CA ASP A 20 -3.16 17.53 11.20
C ASP A 20 -2.58 18.46 10.13
N SER A 21 -2.83 18.15 8.87
CA SER A 21 -2.44 19.00 7.72
C SER A 21 -3.58 19.89 7.23
N GLY A 22 -4.79 19.74 7.77
CA GLY A 22 -6.02 20.35 7.25
C GLY A 22 -6.64 19.60 6.07
N VAL A 23 -6.09 18.44 5.67
CA VAL A 23 -6.63 17.57 4.62
C VAL A 23 -6.89 16.18 5.18
N ASP A 24 -8.15 15.73 5.10
CA ASP A 24 -8.54 14.42 5.61
C ASP A 24 -7.71 13.29 4.98
N GLY A 25 -7.11 12.45 5.82
CA GLY A 25 -6.25 11.35 5.39
C GLY A 25 -4.83 11.74 4.98
N LEU A 26 -4.41 12.99 5.20
CA LEU A 26 -3.04 13.45 4.99
C LEU A 26 -2.48 14.01 6.30
N TYR A 27 -1.65 13.24 6.99
CA TYR A 27 -1.15 13.58 8.31
C TYR A 27 0.39 13.58 8.36
N GLY A 28 0.95 14.56 9.09
CA GLY A 28 2.34 14.49 9.54
C GLY A 28 2.48 13.39 10.61
N ARG A 29 3.69 12.85 10.78
CA ARG A 29 3.98 11.77 11.73
C ARG A 29 5.16 12.16 12.62
N SER A 30 5.06 11.82 13.91
CA SER A 30 6.14 12.05 14.86
C SER A 30 7.29 11.06 14.70
N ALA A 31 8.43 11.37 15.28
CA ALA A 31 9.58 10.45 15.33
C ALA A 31 9.23 9.13 16.06
N VAL A 32 8.37 9.17 17.07
CA VAL A 32 7.89 7.96 17.78
C VAL A 32 7.06 7.08 16.86
N PHE A 33 6.14 7.67 16.09
CA PHE A 33 5.33 6.94 15.14
C PHE A 33 6.20 6.30 14.04
N GLU A 34 7.18 7.04 13.54
CA GLU A 34 8.14 6.57 12.53
C GLU A 34 9.07 5.47 13.06
N ASP A 35 9.49 5.53 14.34
CA ASP A 35 10.28 4.47 14.94
C ASP A 35 9.50 3.13 15.01
N VAL A 36 8.24 3.18 15.41
CA VAL A 36 7.36 1.98 15.41
C VAL A 36 7.27 1.36 14.00
N ILE A 37 7.07 2.19 12.96
CA ILE A 37 7.06 1.71 11.57
C ILE A 37 8.40 1.06 11.20
N SER A 38 9.50 1.73 11.51
CA SER A 38 10.85 1.23 11.19
C SER A 38 11.14 -0.11 11.88
N ARG A 39 10.73 -0.27 13.16
CA ARG A 39 10.90 -1.52 13.90
C ARG A 39 10.04 -2.65 13.32
N PHE A 40 8.78 -2.36 13.01
CA PHE A 40 7.94 -3.35 12.33
C PHE A 40 8.53 -3.77 10.99
N GLU A 41 9.03 -2.82 10.20
CA GLU A 41 9.64 -3.09 8.91
C GLU A 41 10.88 -4.00 9.04
N GLN A 42 11.72 -3.76 10.03
CA GLN A 42 12.88 -4.62 10.33
C GLN A 42 12.43 -6.03 10.72
N LEU A 43 11.40 -6.15 11.56
CA LEU A 43 10.82 -7.44 11.93
C LEU A 43 10.32 -8.19 10.69
N ALA A 44 9.53 -7.54 9.82
CA ALA A 44 9.02 -8.14 8.60
C ALA A 44 10.16 -8.59 7.67
N LEU A 45 11.19 -7.77 7.50
CA LEU A 45 12.37 -8.11 6.69
C LEU A 45 13.12 -9.32 7.24
N SER A 46 13.24 -9.46 8.56
CA SER A 46 13.96 -10.59 9.17
C SER A 46 13.35 -11.95 8.84
N LEU A 47 12.02 -11.99 8.63
CA LEU A 47 11.26 -13.23 8.37
C LEU A 47 11.35 -13.73 6.93
N GLY A 48 11.77 -12.90 6.00
CA GLY A 48 11.87 -13.24 4.58
C GLY A 48 13.29 -13.21 4.02
N LYS A 49 14.30 -12.77 4.80
CA LYS A 49 15.63 -12.41 4.31
C LYS A 49 16.37 -13.53 3.55
N ASP A 50 16.17 -14.78 3.93
CA ASP A 50 16.89 -15.91 3.33
C ASP A 50 16.29 -16.37 1.99
N GLU A 51 15.09 -15.89 1.64
CA GLU A 51 14.36 -16.25 0.43
C GLU A 51 14.36 -15.10 -0.61
N ILE A 52 14.67 -13.88 -0.17
CA ILE A 52 14.63 -12.67 -1.01
C ILE A 52 15.86 -12.65 -1.93
N SER A 53 15.63 -12.64 -3.25
CA SER A 53 16.70 -12.52 -4.23
C SER A 53 17.17 -11.07 -4.43
N GLU A 54 16.29 -10.09 -4.22
CA GLU A 54 16.56 -8.67 -4.45
C GLU A 54 15.66 -7.79 -3.58
N ALA A 55 16.16 -6.61 -3.19
CA ALA A 55 15.38 -5.59 -2.49
C ALA A 55 15.39 -4.27 -3.27
N MET A 56 14.23 -3.64 -3.42
CA MET A 56 14.06 -2.39 -4.15
C MET A 56 13.22 -1.38 -3.35
N VAL A 57 13.55 -0.10 -3.50
CA VAL A 57 12.75 1.02 -2.98
C VAL A 57 12.36 1.90 -4.16
N PHE A 58 11.08 2.16 -4.29
CA PHE A 58 10.55 3.00 -5.36
C PHE A 58 10.09 4.37 -4.84
N PRO A 59 10.20 5.41 -5.68
CA PRO A 59 9.60 6.71 -5.38
C PRO A 59 8.07 6.62 -5.36
N PRO A 60 7.36 7.64 -4.82
CA PRO A 60 5.89 7.67 -4.79
C PRO A 60 5.23 7.89 -6.16
N GLY A 61 6.01 7.88 -7.22
CA GLY A 61 5.56 8.09 -8.60
C GLY A 61 6.08 7.02 -9.55
N MET A 62 5.32 6.76 -10.60
CA MET A 62 5.66 5.84 -11.68
C MET A 62 5.30 6.47 -13.04
N PRO A 63 5.91 6.01 -14.16
CA PRO A 63 5.56 6.50 -15.49
C PRO A 63 4.08 6.28 -15.82
N VAL A 64 3.42 7.30 -16.42
CA VAL A 64 2.03 7.19 -16.88
C VAL A 64 1.81 5.99 -17.81
N PRO A 65 2.67 5.70 -18.80
CA PRO A 65 2.49 4.51 -19.65
C PRO A 65 2.49 3.18 -18.88
N ASP A 66 3.33 3.06 -17.85
CA ASP A 66 3.36 1.86 -17.00
C ASP A 66 2.09 1.79 -16.13
N PHE A 67 1.62 2.93 -15.64
CA PHE A 67 0.36 3.03 -14.89
C PHE A 67 -0.85 2.62 -15.76
N GLU A 68 -0.88 3.02 -17.03
CA GLU A 68 -1.92 2.62 -18.00
C GLU A 68 -1.84 1.13 -18.31
N THR A 69 -0.64 0.60 -18.56
CA THR A 69 -0.39 -0.84 -18.82
C THR A 69 -0.87 -1.71 -17.66
N SER A 70 -0.75 -1.21 -16.43
CA SER A 70 -1.24 -1.90 -15.23
C SER A 70 -2.76 -2.11 -15.22
N GLY A 71 -3.51 -1.34 -15.99
CA GLY A 71 -4.96 -1.30 -15.98
C GLY A 71 -5.56 -0.61 -14.74
N TYR A 72 -4.74 0.03 -13.90
CA TYR A 72 -5.23 0.63 -12.66
C TYR A 72 -6.25 1.74 -12.93
N MET A 73 -5.97 2.65 -13.86
CA MET A 73 -6.91 3.71 -14.24
C MET A 73 -8.25 3.16 -14.72
N LYS A 74 -8.25 2.02 -15.41
CA LYS A 74 -9.48 1.37 -15.89
C LYS A 74 -10.29 0.75 -14.75
N ASN A 75 -9.60 0.15 -13.78
CA ASN A 75 -10.22 -0.65 -12.72
C ASN A 75 -10.54 0.14 -11.46
N PHE A 76 -9.75 1.19 -11.16
CA PHE A 76 -9.82 1.97 -9.93
C PHE A 76 -9.68 3.48 -10.18
N PRO A 77 -10.41 4.08 -11.14
CA PRO A 77 -10.26 5.50 -11.47
C PRO A 77 -10.51 6.43 -10.27
N GLN A 78 -11.37 6.01 -9.33
CA GLN A 78 -11.70 6.76 -8.11
C GLN A 78 -10.52 6.87 -7.12
N LEU A 79 -9.52 5.99 -7.23
CA LEU A 79 -8.36 5.94 -6.33
C LEU A 79 -7.10 6.55 -6.97
N ALA A 80 -7.13 6.73 -8.30
CA ALA A 80 -5.98 7.13 -9.07
C ALA A 80 -5.57 8.59 -8.79
N GLY A 81 -4.28 8.84 -8.74
CA GLY A 81 -3.70 10.16 -8.66
C GLY A 81 -2.65 10.39 -9.75
N THR A 82 -2.59 11.62 -10.26
CA THR A 82 -1.60 12.05 -11.24
C THR A 82 -0.93 13.34 -10.79
N VAL A 83 0.28 13.59 -11.27
CA VAL A 83 1.02 14.81 -10.98
C VAL A 83 0.78 15.83 -12.08
N HIS A 84 0.36 17.03 -11.69
CA HIS A 84 0.22 18.17 -12.57
C HIS A 84 1.29 19.22 -12.26
N SER A 85 1.75 19.92 -13.26
CA SER A 85 2.75 20.99 -13.13
C SER A 85 2.49 22.10 -14.13
N PHE A 86 3.03 23.27 -13.86
CA PHE A 86 3.09 24.34 -14.84
C PHE A 86 4.05 23.95 -15.97
N CYS A 87 3.52 23.87 -17.19
CA CYS A 87 4.26 23.54 -18.40
C CYS A 87 4.06 24.65 -19.44
N GLY A 88 4.63 25.82 -19.17
CA GLY A 88 4.49 27.01 -20.00
C GLY A 88 5.79 27.76 -20.20
N ASN A 89 5.74 28.78 -21.07
CA ASN A 89 6.81 29.74 -21.29
C ASN A 89 6.61 31.00 -20.42
N ASP A 90 7.46 32.06 -20.61
CA ASP A 90 7.38 33.29 -19.84
C ASP A 90 6.04 34.04 -20.02
N HIS A 91 5.42 33.99 -21.19
CA HIS A 91 4.11 34.59 -21.43
C HIS A 91 3.02 33.84 -20.64
N ASP A 92 3.05 32.51 -20.62
CA ASP A 92 2.12 31.69 -19.84
C ASP A 92 2.30 31.93 -18.34
N HIS A 93 3.57 32.14 -17.88
CA HIS A 93 3.87 32.47 -16.50
C HIS A 93 3.26 33.83 -16.10
N MET A 94 3.32 34.84 -16.96
CA MET A 94 2.64 36.12 -16.69
C MET A 94 1.13 35.95 -16.52
N GLY A 95 0.50 35.09 -17.34
CA GLY A 95 -0.90 34.74 -17.22
C GLY A 95 -1.21 34.04 -15.88
N LEU A 96 -0.37 33.12 -15.43
CA LEU A 96 -0.49 32.47 -14.12
C LEU A 96 -0.43 33.48 -12.97
N ILE A 97 0.53 34.42 -13.00
CA ILE A 97 0.67 35.47 -11.99
C ILE A 97 -0.60 36.35 -11.93
N GLN A 98 -1.13 36.75 -13.10
CA GLN A 98 -2.36 37.54 -13.16
C GLN A 98 -3.57 36.78 -12.60
N CYS A 99 -3.70 35.50 -12.94
CA CYS A 99 -4.73 34.61 -12.40
C CYS A 99 -4.67 34.53 -10.86
N MET A 100 -3.47 34.32 -10.30
CA MET A 100 -3.27 34.28 -8.84
C MET A 100 -3.57 35.64 -8.18
N ALA A 101 -3.14 36.75 -8.78
CA ALA A 101 -3.40 38.10 -8.26
C ALA A 101 -4.90 38.46 -8.27
N ALA A 102 -5.64 37.94 -9.23
CA ALA A 102 -7.11 38.10 -9.30
C ALA A 102 -7.90 37.16 -8.36
N GLY A 103 -7.23 36.25 -7.66
CA GLY A 103 -7.88 35.24 -6.81
C GLY A 103 -8.63 34.17 -7.63
N GLU A 104 -8.30 34.00 -8.90
CA GLU A 104 -8.89 32.98 -9.75
C GLU A 104 -8.23 31.59 -9.54
N ASP A 105 -8.89 30.55 -10.04
CA ASP A 105 -8.36 29.20 -9.99
C ASP A 105 -7.12 29.05 -10.88
N TRP A 106 -5.95 29.07 -10.26
CA TRP A 106 -4.66 28.91 -10.91
C TRP A 106 -4.37 27.48 -11.36
N THR A 107 -5.11 26.46 -10.84
CA THR A 107 -4.86 25.05 -11.17
C THR A 107 -5.12 24.75 -12.63
N LYS A 108 -6.00 25.50 -13.29
CA LYS A 108 -6.27 25.42 -14.74
C LYS A 108 -5.04 25.76 -15.63
N ASN A 109 -4.00 26.40 -15.04
CA ASN A 109 -2.74 26.66 -15.74
C ASN A 109 -1.74 25.51 -15.63
N GLN A 110 -2.13 24.40 -14.97
CA GLN A 110 -1.31 23.20 -14.89
C GLN A 110 -1.73 22.17 -15.94
N LYS A 111 -0.79 21.31 -16.30
CA LYS A 111 -1.00 20.17 -17.21
C LYS A 111 -0.51 18.90 -16.52
N ILE A 112 -1.13 17.79 -16.91
CA ILE A 112 -0.64 16.47 -16.48
C ILE A 112 0.81 16.28 -16.96
N THR A 113 1.66 15.76 -16.07
CA THR A 113 3.02 15.34 -16.38
C THR A 113 3.06 13.87 -16.77
N ASP A 114 4.26 13.35 -17.05
CA ASP A 114 4.47 11.92 -17.34
C ASP A 114 4.49 11.04 -16.06
N ILE A 115 4.02 11.58 -14.92
CA ILE A 115 4.05 10.91 -13.61
C ILE A 115 2.64 10.66 -13.11
N ALA A 116 2.32 9.38 -12.83
CA ALA A 116 1.20 8.97 -11.99
C ALA A 116 1.70 8.62 -10.59
N LEU A 117 0.86 8.80 -9.58
CA LEU A 117 1.18 8.38 -8.21
C LEU A 117 1.07 6.86 -8.08
N THR A 118 2.05 6.24 -7.43
CA THR A 118 2.14 4.78 -7.26
C THR A 118 0.96 4.26 -6.42
N PRO A 119 0.11 3.33 -6.93
CA PRO A 119 -1.07 2.88 -6.18
C PRO A 119 -0.81 1.71 -5.23
N ALA A 120 0.26 0.93 -5.50
CA ALA A 120 0.80 -0.15 -4.67
C ALA A 120 2.28 -0.35 -5.01
N ALA A 121 3.08 -0.80 -4.05
CA ALA A 121 4.54 -0.84 -4.18
C ALA A 121 5.03 -1.79 -5.29
N CYS A 122 4.26 -2.83 -5.65
CA CYS A 122 4.65 -3.80 -6.66
C CYS A 122 4.52 -3.30 -8.11
N TYR A 123 3.71 -2.29 -8.40
CA TYR A 123 3.46 -1.87 -9.80
C TYR A 123 4.73 -1.46 -10.56
N PRO A 124 5.66 -0.68 -9.98
CA PRO A 124 6.90 -0.31 -10.68
C PRO A 124 7.87 -1.47 -10.93
N LEU A 125 7.70 -2.62 -10.25
CA LEU A 125 8.55 -3.81 -10.43
C LEU A 125 8.33 -4.47 -11.79
N TYR A 126 7.07 -4.66 -12.20
CA TYR A 126 6.73 -5.48 -13.36
C TYR A 126 7.39 -5.02 -14.67
N PRO A 127 7.39 -3.73 -15.04
CA PRO A 127 8.11 -3.26 -16.23
C PRO A 127 9.64 -3.45 -16.12
N ILE A 128 10.21 -3.49 -14.91
CA ILE A 128 11.63 -3.76 -14.72
C ILE A 128 11.92 -5.24 -15.04
N LEU A 129 11.11 -6.16 -14.50
CA LEU A 129 11.27 -7.59 -14.80
C LEU A 129 11.07 -7.89 -16.28
N ALA A 130 10.07 -7.28 -16.93
CA ALA A 130 9.83 -7.43 -18.36
C ALA A 130 11.06 -7.08 -19.21
N ARG A 131 11.77 -6.02 -18.84
CA ARG A 131 12.99 -5.61 -19.55
C ARG A 131 14.20 -6.53 -19.33
N ARG A 132 14.16 -7.42 -18.34
CA ARG A 132 15.25 -8.38 -18.05
C ARG A 132 15.19 -9.63 -18.92
N GLY A 133 14.10 -9.85 -19.66
CA GLY A 133 13.87 -11.06 -20.46
C GLY A 133 13.20 -12.18 -19.66
N ASN A 134 13.37 -13.42 -20.16
CA ASN A 134 12.76 -14.58 -19.51
C ASN A 134 13.29 -14.78 -18.09
N LEU A 135 12.38 -15.13 -17.18
CA LEU A 135 12.75 -15.45 -15.81
C LEU A 135 13.57 -16.74 -15.73
N PRO A 136 14.51 -16.84 -14.77
CA PRO A 136 15.15 -18.11 -14.45
C PRO A 136 14.13 -19.13 -13.90
N GLU A 137 14.49 -20.40 -13.82
CA GLU A 137 13.60 -21.49 -13.37
C GLU A 137 13.09 -21.25 -11.95
N GLU A 138 13.92 -20.71 -11.08
CA GLU A 138 13.55 -20.30 -9.71
C GLU A 138 12.64 -19.08 -9.67
N GLY A 139 12.42 -18.37 -10.78
CA GLY A 139 11.62 -17.15 -10.86
C GLY A 139 12.28 -15.94 -10.16
N ALA A 140 11.46 -14.99 -9.69
CA ALA A 140 11.93 -13.84 -8.91
C ALA A 140 11.21 -13.75 -7.57
N TYR A 141 11.95 -13.37 -6.53
CA TYR A 141 11.41 -13.10 -5.19
C TYR A 141 12.00 -11.77 -4.69
N VAL A 142 11.18 -10.73 -4.71
CA VAL A 142 11.65 -9.34 -4.52
C VAL A 142 10.97 -8.71 -3.32
N ALA A 143 11.75 -8.06 -2.45
CA ALA A 143 11.26 -7.21 -1.39
C ALA A 143 11.13 -5.76 -1.90
N LEU A 144 9.99 -5.14 -1.68
CA LEU A 144 9.68 -3.80 -2.20
C LEU A 144 9.25 -2.85 -1.09
N GLN A 145 9.57 -1.57 -1.28
CA GLN A 145 9.01 -0.49 -0.48
C GLN A 145 8.69 0.70 -1.39
N SER A 146 7.54 1.31 -1.16
CA SER A 146 7.15 2.57 -1.79
C SER A 146 6.15 3.31 -0.94
N TYR A 147 6.11 4.63 -1.06
CA TYR A 147 4.91 5.38 -0.78
C TYR A 147 3.86 5.09 -1.84
N CYS A 148 2.63 4.93 -1.40
CA CYS A 148 1.47 4.70 -2.25
C CYS A 148 0.46 5.82 -2.05
N PHE A 149 -0.31 6.11 -3.11
CA PHE A 149 -1.40 7.07 -3.08
C PHE A 149 -2.72 6.40 -3.47
N ARG A 150 -3.77 6.71 -2.68
CA ARG A 150 -5.16 6.40 -3.03
C ARG A 150 -6.04 7.55 -2.62
N HIS A 151 -6.82 8.07 -3.55
CA HIS A 151 -7.76 9.15 -3.27
C HIS A 151 -8.97 8.63 -2.47
N GLU A 152 -8.76 8.49 -1.17
CA GLU A 152 -9.79 8.07 -0.19
C GLU A 152 -9.79 9.03 1.00
N PRO A 153 -10.16 10.32 0.81
CA PRO A 153 -10.20 11.28 1.91
C PRO A 153 -11.13 10.79 3.01
N SER A 154 -10.64 10.70 4.24
CA SER A 154 -11.38 10.17 5.38
C SER A 154 -10.78 10.65 6.70
N LYS A 155 -11.65 10.78 7.73
CA LYS A 155 -11.25 10.99 9.13
C LYS A 155 -10.92 9.69 9.87
N GLU A 156 -11.09 8.54 9.23
CA GLU A 156 -10.59 7.27 9.79
C GLU A 156 -9.06 7.24 9.69
N PRO A 157 -8.31 7.16 10.79
CA PRO A 157 -6.85 7.25 10.75
C PRO A 157 -6.19 6.16 9.89
N THR A 158 -6.86 5.03 9.69
CA THR A 158 -6.37 3.92 8.86
C THR A 158 -6.57 4.14 7.36
N ARG A 159 -7.27 5.21 6.94
CA ARG A 159 -7.50 5.59 5.54
C ARG A 159 -6.65 6.81 5.16
N MET A 160 -5.34 6.69 5.31
CA MET A 160 -4.42 7.71 4.81
C MET A 160 -4.37 7.71 3.29
N GLN A 161 -4.41 8.89 2.67
CA GLN A 161 -4.29 9.02 1.21
C GLN A 161 -2.87 8.76 0.71
N MET A 162 -1.86 9.10 1.54
CA MET A 162 -0.46 8.76 1.32
C MET A 162 0.05 7.88 2.46
N PHE A 163 0.48 6.68 2.13
CA PHE A 163 0.92 5.66 3.08
C PHE A 163 2.03 4.82 2.48
N ARG A 164 2.74 4.08 3.30
CA ARG A 164 3.81 3.19 2.83
C ARG A 164 3.35 1.75 2.80
N GLN A 165 3.80 1.05 1.77
CA GLN A 165 3.73 -0.39 1.69
C GLN A 165 5.13 -0.99 1.65
N ARG A 166 5.34 -1.99 2.52
CA ARG A 166 6.34 -3.02 2.30
C ARG A 166 5.63 -4.17 1.60
N GLU A 167 6.19 -4.65 0.49
CA GLU A 167 5.67 -5.82 -0.20
C GLU A 167 6.76 -6.84 -0.43
N TYR A 168 6.38 -8.12 -0.40
CA TYR A 168 7.15 -9.20 -1.00
C TYR A 168 6.39 -9.68 -2.22
N VAL A 169 7.09 -9.79 -3.34
CA VAL A 169 6.51 -10.21 -4.61
C VAL A 169 7.22 -11.47 -5.09
N ARG A 170 6.42 -12.47 -5.41
CA ARG A 170 6.85 -13.69 -6.09
C ARG A 170 6.37 -13.65 -7.53
N VAL A 171 7.30 -13.89 -8.47
CA VAL A 171 7.01 -14.04 -9.89
C VAL A 171 7.60 -15.38 -10.34
N GLY A 172 6.79 -16.24 -10.93
CA GLY A 172 7.22 -17.60 -11.26
C GLY A 172 6.07 -18.45 -11.79
N THR A 173 6.13 -19.77 -11.55
CA THR A 173 5.04 -20.68 -11.91
C THR A 173 3.81 -20.47 -11.00
N GLN A 174 2.68 -21.06 -11.40
CA GLN A 174 1.47 -21.06 -10.60
C GLN A 174 1.72 -21.66 -9.21
N GLU A 175 2.40 -22.82 -9.16
CA GLU A 175 2.69 -23.52 -7.91
C GLU A 175 3.58 -22.69 -6.99
N GLN A 176 4.63 -22.08 -7.52
CA GLN A 176 5.54 -21.22 -6.76
C GLN A 176 4.81 -20.02 -6.13
N THR A 177 3.93 -19.38 -6.88
CA THR A 177 3.19 -18.19 -6.44
C THR A 177 2.09 -18.51 -5.41
N ILE A 178 1.39 -19.63 -5.58
CA ILE A 178 0.40 -20.08 -4.59
C ILE A 178 1.08 -20.52 -3.29
N ALA A 179 2.15 -21.31 -3.38
CA ALA A 179 2.92 -21.73 -2.19
C ALA A 179 3.49 -20.53 -1.42
N PHE A 180 3.98 -19.51 -2.12
CA PHE A 180 4.42 -18.25 -1.53
C PHE A 180 3.29 -17.55 -0.77
N ARG A 181 2.10 -17.39 -1.38
CA ARG A 181 0.96 -16.74 -0.74
C ARG A 181 0.55 -17.47 0.55
N GLU A 182 0.42 -18.79 0.50
CA GLU A 182 0.03 -19.59 1.67
C GLU A 182 1.10 -19.52 2.78
N THR A 183 2.38 -19.53 2.42
CA THR A 183 3.48 -19.36 3.37
C THR A 183 3.38 -18.01 4.10
N TRP A 184 3.16 -16.92 3.36
CA TRP A 184 3.07 -15.59 3.95
C TRP A 184 1.76 -15.36 4.71
N LYS A 185 0.67 -16.02 4.33
CA LYS A 185 -0.57 -15.99 5.12
C LYS A 185 -0.37 -16.58 6.51
N ARG A 186 0.35 -17.71 6.62
CA ARG A 186 0.74 -18.30 7.91
C ARG A 186 1.72 -17.39 8.68
N ARG A 187 2.80 -16.93 8.04
CA ARG A 187 3.77 -15.99 8.67
C ARG A 187 3.10 -14.70 9.14
N GLY A 188 2.12 -14.19 8.39
CA GLY A 188 1.34 -13.03 8.80
C GLY A 188 0.63 -13.26 10.13
N GLY A 189 0.00 -14.42 10.33
CA GLY A 189 -0.59 -14.81 11.63
C GLY A 189 0.46 -14.87 12.74
N GLU A 190 1.61 -15.50 12.49
CA GLU A 190 2.72 -15.58 13.46
C GLU A 190 3.23 -14.18 13.86
N ILE A 191 3.27 -13.22 12.92
CA ILE A 191 3.63 -11.81 13.22
C ILE A 191 2.57 -11.18 14.14
N MET A 192 1.28 -11.38 13.85
CA MET A 192 0.21 -10.82 14.68
C MET A 192 0.22 -11.40 16.09
N ASP A 193 0.43 -12.69 16.23
CA ASP A 193 0.56 -13.37 17.53
C ASP A 193 1.77 -12.84 18.32
N LEU A 194 2.93 -12.70 17.65
CA LEU A 194 4.14 -12.14 18.24
C LEU A 194 3.93 -10.71 18.75
N LEU A 195 3.18 -9.92 17.98
CA LEU A 195 2.81 -8.55 18.32
C LEU A 195 1.58 -8.44 19.24
N GLN A 196 1.01 -9.59 19.65
CA GLN A 196 -0.19 -9.67 20.51
C GLN A 196 -1.35 -8.81 20.00
N LEU A 197 -1.56 -8.81 18.68
CA LEU A 197 -2.66 -8.11 18.02
C LEU A 197 -3.82 -9.07 17.74
N PRO A 198 -5.06 -8.73 18.13
CA PRO A 198 -6.22 -9.50 17.72
C PRO A 198 -6.37 -9.41 16.21
N HIS A 199 -6.54 -10.56 15.55
CA HIS A 199 -6.59 -10.60 14.10
C HIS A 199 -7.49 -11.74 13.59
N GLU A 200 -7.94 -11.58 12.36
CA GLU A 200 -8.60 -12.62 11.59
C GLU A 200 -8.17 -12.55 10.12
N VAL A 201 -8.22 -13.67 9.42
CA VAL A 201 -7.96 -13.73 7.97
C VAL A 201 -9.27 -13.99 7.26
N ASP A 202 -9.66 -13.09 6.34
CA ASP A 202 -10.87 -13.28 5.52
C ASP A 202 -10.53 -13.15 4.03
N VAL A 203 -11.38 -13.80 3.23
CA VAL A 203 -11.38 -13.65 1.77
C VAL A 203 -11.86 -12.24 1.43
N ALA A 204 -11.09 -11.54 0.61
CA ALA A 204 -11.36 -10.17 0.24
C ALA A 204 -11.46 -9.98 -1.28
N ASN A 205 -11.86 -8.79 -1.69
CA ASN A 205 -11.80 -8.34 -3.07
C ASN A 205 -11.36 -6.88 -3.14
N ASP A 206 -10.79 -6.50 -4.25
CA ASP A 206 -10.43 -5.12 -4.51
C ASP A 206 -11.66 -4.25 -4.84
N PRO A 207 -11.63 -2.93 -4.55
CA PRO A 207 -12.75 -2.02 -4.78
C PRO A 207 -12.86 -1.60 -6.25
N PHE A 208 -12.99 -2.57 -7.15
CA PHE A 208 -13.18 -2.33 -8.58
C PHE A 208 -14.36 -1.41 -8.88
N PHE A 209 -14.18 -0.48 -9.80
CA PHE A 209 -15.19 0.52 -10.13
C PHE A 209 -16.25 0.02 -11.13
N GLY A 210 -17.50 0.46 -10.91
CA GLY A 210 -18.59 0.26 -11.83
C GLY A 210 -19.17 -1.17 -11.84
N ARG A 211 -20.08 -1.44 -12.80
CA ARG A 211 -20.81 -2.72 -12.88
C ARG A 211 -19.88 -3.90 -13.21
N ALA A 212 -19.02 -3.73 -14.21
CA ALA A 212 -18.04 -4.75 -14.57
C ALA A 212 -17.05 -5.01 -13.41
N GLY A 213 -16.65 -3.94 -12.70
CA GLY A 213 -15.81 -4.04 -11.52
C GLY A 213 -16.43 -4.87 -10.40
N ARG A 214 -17.72 -4.72 -10.12
CA ARG A 214 -18.41 -5.55 -9.12
C ARG A 214 -18.41 -7.05 -9.50
N MET A 215 -18.53 -7.38 -10.77
CA MET A 215 -18.43 -8.77 -11.25
C MET A 215 -17.01 -9.31 -11.08
N MET A 216 -15.99 -8.50 -11.38
CA MET A 216 -14.58 -8.87 -11.15
C MET A 216 -14.31 -9.10 -9.67
N GLY A 217 -14.80 -8.23 -8.77
CA GLY A 217 -14.67 -8.39 -7.33
C GLY A 217 -15.35 -9.67 -6.82
N ALA A 218 -16.55 -10.00 -7.31
CA ALA A 218 -17.23 -11.24 -6.97
C ALA A 218 -16.43 -12.47 -7.41
N SER A 219 -15.92 -12.47 -8.64
CA SER A 219 -15.06 -13.54 -9.18
C SER A 219 -13.75 -13.67 -8.41
N GLN A 220 -13.11 -12.55 -8.03
CA GLN A 220 -11.89 -12.56 -7.21
C GLN A 220 -12.14 -13.22 -5.85
N ARG A 221 -13.29 -12.94 -5.22
CA ARG A 221 -13.69 -13.51 -3.94
C ARG A 221 -14.03 -15.00 -4.08
N GLU A 222 -14.80 -15.38 -5.09
CA GLU A 222 -15.17 -16.77 -5.37
C GLU A 222 -13.96 -17.68 -5.61
N GLN A 223 -12.93 -17.15 -6.29
CA GLN A 223 -11.69 -17.87 -6.57
C GLN A 223 -10.64 -17.75 -5.45
N GLU A 224 -10.97 -17.09 -4.35
CA GLU A 224 -10.05 -16.87 -3.22
C GLU A 224 -8.69 -16.29 -3.65
N LEU A 225 -8.71 -15.33 -4.59
CA LEU A 225 -7.48 -14.75 -5.13
C LEU A 225 -6.81 -13.76 -4.17
N LYS A 226 -7.57 -13.24 -3.20
CA LYS A 226 -7.10 -12.27 -2.21
C LYS A 226 -7.59 -12.63 -0.82
N PHE A 227 -6.67 -12.59 0.14
CA PHE A 227 -6.97 -12.63 1.57
C PHE A 227 -6.46 -11.36 2.24
N GLU A 228 -7.13 -10.93 3.29
CA GLU A 228 -6.71 -9.82 4.13
C GLU A 228 -6.60 -10.23 5.58
N MET A 229 -5.55 -9.74 6.25
CA MET A 229 -5.38 -9.82 7.70
C MET A 229 -6.04 -8.60 8.31
N LEU A 230 -7.12 -8.82 9.03
CA LEU A 230 -8.01 -7.81 9.57
C LEU A 230 -7.73 -7.59 11.06
N VAL A 231 -7.61 -6.33 11.47
CA VAL A 231 -7.39 -5.93 12.87
C VAL A 231 -8.41 -4.83 13.24
N PRO A 232 -9.08 -4.91 14.41
CA PRO A 232 -9.94 -3.83 14.89
C PRO A 232 -9.10 -2.62 15.28
N VAL A 233 -9.15 -1.51 14.52
CA VAL A 233 -8.36 -0.30 14.76
C VAL A 233 -9.25 0.92 14.99
N ASN A 234 -10.25 1.13 14.14
CA ASN A 234 -11.09 2.32 14.15
C ASN A 234 -12.23 2.25 15.18
N ASP A 235 -12.73 3.41 15.60
CA ASP A 235 -13.86 3.50 16.52
C ASP A 235 -15.17 3.14 15.78
N GLY A 236 -15.80 2.02 16.16
CA GLY A 236 -17.12 1.65 15.67
C GLY A 236 -17.22 1.23 14.21
N ALA A 237 -16.13 1.27 13.46
CA ALA A 237 -16.03 0.71 12.12
C ALA A 237 -15.66 -0.79 12.18
N GLY A 238 -15.86 -1.50 11.08
CA GLY A 238 -15.37 -2.87 10.94
C GLY A 238 -13.84 -2.97 11.04
N PRO A 239 -13.29 -4.19 11.11
CA PRO A 239 -11.85 -4.38 11.20
C PRO A 239 -11.15 -3.86 9.93
N THR A 240 -9.90 -3.44 10.11
CA THR A 240 -9.06 -2.84 9.06
C THR A 240 -8.09 -3.87 8.50
N ALA A 241 -7.98 -3.94 7.18
CA ALA A 241 -6.95 -4.73 6.51
C ALA A 241 -5.56 -4.13 6.76
N CYS A 242 -4.74 -4.79 7.57
CA CYS A 242 -3.37 -4.40 7.86
C CYS A 242 -2.35 -5.09 6.96
N MET A 243 -2.66 -6.31 6.50
CA MET A 243 -1.89 -7.04 5.50
C MET A 243 -2.81 -7.59 4.42
N SER A 244 -2.27 -7.84 3.24
CA SER A 244 -2.98 -8.51 2.14
C SER A 244 -2.10 -9.59 1.51
N PHE A 245 -2.74 -10.69 1.08
CA PHE A 245 -2.09 -11.84 0.45
C PHE A 245 -2.79 -12.10 -0.88
N ASN A 246 -2.11 -11.76 -1.97
CA ASN A 246 -2.72 -11.72 -3.29
C ASN A 246 -2.08 -12.73 -4.23
N TYR A 247 -2.91 -13.41 -5.03
CA TYR A 247 -2.51 -14.18 -6.18
C TYR A 247 -3.14 -13.56 -7.42
N HIS A 248 -2.32 -13.03 -8.32
CA HIS A 248 -2.79 -12.28 -9.48
C HIS A 248 -2.94 -13.15 -10.73
N MET A 249 -2.75 -14.47 -10.59
CA MET A 249 -2.69 -15.39 -11.72
C MET A 249 -1.58 -14.93 -12.71
N ASP A 250 -1.81 -15.07 -13.99
CA ASP A 250 -0.91 -14.62 -15.06
C ASP A 250 -1.23 -13.20 -15.59
N ASN A 251 -2.10 -12.46 -14.91
CA ASN A 251 -2.56 -11.16 -15.38
C ASN A 251 -1.41 -10.17 -15.61
N PHE A 252 -0.50 -10.03 -14.65
CA PHE A 252 0.65 -9.14 -14.78
C PHE A 252 1.72 -9.73 -15.70
N GLY A 253 1.89 -11.05 -15.73
CA GLY A 253 2.75 -11.71 -16.72
C GLY A 253 2.34 -11.35 -18.14
N LYS A 254 1.05 -11.48 -18.46
CA LYS A 254 0.48 -11.12 -19.76
C LYS A 254 0.56 -9.61 -20.04
N ALA A 255 0.22 -8.77 -19.07
CA ALA A 255 0.16 -7.32 -19.27
C ALA A 255 1.54 -6.73 -19.63
N TRP A 256 2.62 -7.22 -19.04
CA TRP A 256 3.98 -6.74 -19.29
C TRP A 256 4.85 -7.69 -20.13
N GLY A 257 4.33 -8.85 -20.55
CA GLY A 257 5.11 -9.82 -21.33
C GLY A 257 6.22 -10.48 -20.51
N ILE A 258 6.00 -10.69 -19.19
CA ILE A 258 6.95 -11.41 -18.33
C ILE A 258 6.73 -12.91 -18.54
N THR A 259 7.76 -13.62 -18.99
CA THR A 259 7.68 -15.03 -19.35
C THR A 259 8.63 -15.89 -18.53
N LEU A 260 8.22 -17.13 -18.32
CA LEU A 260 9.05 -18.19 -17.77
C LEU A 260 10.08 -18.70 -18.80
N SER A 261 10.97 -19.57 -18.38
CA SER A 261 11.99 -20.16 -19.26
C SER A 261 11.42 -20.94 -20.45
N ASP A 262 10.21 -21.48 -20.33
CA ASP A 262 9.48 -22.19 -21.39
C ASP A 262 8.67 -21.24 -22.32
N GLY A 263 8.71 -19.93 -22.07
CA GLY A 263 7.99 -18.92 -22.83
C GLY A 263 6.52 -18.70 -22.39
N SER A 264 6.01 -19.45 -21.42
CA SER A 264 4.66 -19.23 -20.87
C SER A 264 4.61 -17.94 -20.03
N PRO A 265 3.43 -17.27 -19.94
CA PRO A 265 3.28 -16.11 -19.08
C PRO A 265 3.53 -16.45 -17.60
N ALA A 266 4.33 -15.64 -16.92
CA ALA A 266 4.60 -15.81 -15.51
C ALA A 266 3.37 -15.48 -14.66
N HIS A 267 3.16 -16.25 -13.60
CA HIS A 267 2.22 -15.92 -12.52
C HIS A 267 2.86 -14.99 -11.52
N THR A 268 2.03 -14.23 -10.78
CA THR A 268 2.50 -13.30 -9.76
C THR A 268 1.67 -13.40 -8.49
N ALA A 269 2.33 -13.23 -7.36
CA ALA A 269 1.70 -13.12 -6.05
C ALA A 269 2.42 -12.06 -5.22
N CYS A 270 1.72 -11.41 -4.32
CA CYS A 270 2.34 -10.51 -3.35
C CYS A 270 1.73 -10.63 -1.95
N VAL A 271 2.53 -10.32 -0.95
CA VAL A 271 2.06 -9.95 0.38
C VAL A 271 2.38 -8.48 0.62
N GLY A 272 1.38 -7.70 1.00
CA GLY A 272 1.50 -6.28 1.28
C GLY A 272 1.28 -5.98 2.75
N PHE A 273 2.18 -5.20 3.35
CA PHE A 273 2.09 -4.68 4.71
C PHE A 273 1.78 -3.19 4.63
N GLY A 274 0.61 -2.78 5.13
CA GLY A 274 0.27 -1.37 5.31
C GLY A 274 0.95 -0.83 6.56
N LEU A 275 2.11 -0.17 6.40
CA LEU A 275 2.98 0.15 7.52
C LEU A 275 2.31 1.09 8.53
N GLU A 276 1.61 2.12 8.07
CA GLU A 276 0.86 3.03 8.93
C GLU A 276 -0.31 2.34 9.64
N ARG A 277 -1.02 1.42 8.95
CA ARG A 277 -2.12 0.66 9.57
C ARG A 277 -1.63 -0.26 10.68
N LEU A 278 -0.47 -0.89 10.50
CA LEU A 278 0.15 -1.74 11.50
C LEU A 278 0.64 -0.93 12.71
N ALA A 279 1.26 0.23 12.48
CA ALA A 279 1.60 1.14 13.58
C ALA A 279 0.35 1.61 14.35
N LEU A 280 -0.71 1.99 13.64
CA LEU A 280 -1.99 2.38 14.25
C LEU A 280 -2.62 1.23 15.04
N ALA A 281 -2.55 0.00 14.54
CA ALA A 281 -3.01 -1.19 15.26
C ALA A 281 -2.25 -1.39 16.57
N LEU A 282 -0.92 -1.26 16.54
CA LEU A 282 -0.08 -1.33 17.74
C LEU A 282 -0.44 -0.25 18.75
N PHE A 283 -0.56 1.02 18.34
CA PHE A 283 -0.99 2.11 19.22
C PHE A 283 -2.41 1.92 19.75
N ARG A 284 -3.31 1.37 18.95
CA ARG A 284 -4.70 1.10 19.37
C ARG A 284 -4.79 0.06 20.48
N HIS A 285 -4.03 -1.03 20.36
CA HIS A 285 -4.13 -2.18 21.25
C HIS A 285 -3.19 -2.10 22.45
N HIS A 286 -2.03 -1.45 22.32
CA HIS A 286 -1.04 -1.38 23.40
C HIS A 286 -0.93 0.00 24.06
N GLY A 287 -1.70 1.00 23.59
CA GLY A 287 -1.67 2.35 24.12
C GLY A 287 -0.69 3.28 23.38
N LEU A 288 -0.78 4.58 23.68
CA LEU A 288 -0.08 5.63 22.93
C LEU A 288 1.35 5.88 23.42
N ASP A 289 1.74 5.30 24.57
CA ASP A 289 3.12 5.34 25.10
C ASP A 289 3.80 4.00 24.86
N THR A 290 4.76 3.95 23.96
CA THR A 290 5.50 2.73 23.58
C THR A 290 6.32 2.13 24.75
N ALA A 291 6.68 2.93 25.76
CA ALA A 291 7.38 2.45 26.94
C ALA A 291 6.49 1.55 27.83
N GLN A 292 5.17 1.69 27.73
CA GLN A 292 4.18 0.91 28.48
C GLN A 292 3.67 -0.33 27.72
N TRP A 293 4.14 -0.57 26.51
CA TRP A 293 3.72 -1.74 25.74
C TRP A 293 4.18 -3.06 26.40
N PRO A 294 3.45 -4.17 26.18
CA PRO A 294 3.85 -5.47 26.72
C PRO A 294 5.31 -5.80 26.42
N GLU A 295 6.01 -6.39 27.40
CA GLU A 295 7.45 -6.71 27.28
C GLU A 295 7.75 -7.56 26.05
N GLY A 296 6.90 -8.57 25.76
CA GLY A 296 7.04 -9.41 24.55
C GLY A 296 6.99 -8.62 23.26
N VAL A 297 6.07 -7.65 23.16
CA VAL A 297 5.92 -6.78 21.97
C VAL A 297 7.14 -5.86 21.84
N ARG A 298 7.58 -5.25 22.95
CA ARG A 298 8.78 -4.41 22.94
C ARG A 298 10.03 -5.20 22.55
N LYS A 299 10.18 -6.41 23.07
CA LYS A 299 11.29 -7.30 22.69
C LYS A 299 11.24 -7.68 21.22
N ALA A 300 10.06 -7.92 20.66
CA ALA A 300 9.91 -8.24 19.24
C ALA A 300 10.30 -7.08 18.32
N LEU A 301 10.04 -5.84 18.74
CA LEU A 301 10.25 -4.65 17.92
C LEU A 301 11.63 -3.99 18.17
N TRP A 302 12.10 -3.93 19.41
CA TRP A 302 13.35 -3.24 19.75
C TRP A 302 14.51 -4.18 20.19
N GLY A 303 14.32 -5.51 20.20
CA GLY A 303 15.35 -6.51 20.43
C GLY A 303 15.53 -6.82 21.89
#